data_b9198d737abb76aba79f3ae12d43f8c1
#
_entry.id   b9198d737abb76aba79f3ae12d43f8c1
#
_cell.length_a   1.000
_cell.length_b   1.000
_cell.length_c   1.000
_cell.angle_alpha   90.00
_cell.angle_beta   90.00
_cell.angle_gamma   90.00
#
_symmetry.space_group_name_H-M   'P 1'
#
loop_
_entity.id
_entity.type
_entity.pdbx_description
1 polymer ?
#
loop_
_entity_poly.entity_id
_entity_poly.type
_entity_poly.pdbx_seq_one_letter_code
_entity_poly.pdbx_strand_id
1 'polypeptide(L)'
;SHNSFAQVRLCDIQREWVQYGGFSVISNAESLYRHIGGIQVNQGARVDYSGFGIGSYGNDGCSVLTIDAIPDKLRKTKNIAEDSVETKTVYVNAATGSDARDGTSQTKALLTMSRALQFTQYAKKAVIYLAAGTYPIPDKTLTLLGRDVRIYGDAAATTTIQGNFVCENGFLHLSKVTIDNTDSETANTSTTAIIAQYNGTVRISDCVVNANSKNAVGVSDMSNICCSSTEFKGNAQYAVYVTGQGDAKIYSCTNSTTKGVYSGANSMVRITQSDESNFPYTNANNGMVFVNGQQVLPKATAVTSDQATSSD
;
A
#
# COMPACT_ATOMS: atom_id res chain seq x y z
N SER A 1 -30.12 7.02 -16.00
CA SER A 1 -29.78 7.02 -14.57
C SER A 1 -31.05 7.35 -13.78
N HIS A 2 -31.63 6.36 -13.14
CA HIS A 2 -32.82 6.58 -12.34
C HIS A 2 -32.39 6.69 -10.90
N ASN A 3 -32.67 7.82 -10.25
CA ASN A 3 -32.60 7.93 -8.81
C ASN A 3 -33.67 7.01 -8.22
N SER A 4 -33.29 5.82 -7.85
CA SER A 4 -34.18 4.86 -7.22
C SER A 4 -34.21 5.12 -5.73
N PHE A 5 -35.37 5.46 -5.22
CA PHE A 5 -35.62 5.49 -3.79
C PHE A 5 -36.28 4.14 -3.40
N ALA A 6 -35.69 3.44 -2.45
CA ALA A 6 -36.25 2.23 -1.90
C ALA A 6 -36.22 2.28 -0.38
N GLN A 7 -37.36 2.01 0.23
CA GLN A 7 -37.48 1.80 1.67
C GLN A 7 -37.60 0.31 1.92
N VAL A 8 -36.65 -0.25 2.65
CA VAL A 8 -36.64 -1.66 3.00
C VAL A 8 -36.99 -1.81 4.47
N ARG A 9 -38.08 -2.51 4.75
CA ARG A 9 -38.47 -2.89 6.12
C ARG A 9 -38.11 -4.34 6.35
N LEU A 10 -37.64 -4.65 7.53
CA LEU A 10 -37.19 -6.01 7.85
C LEU A 10 -38.30 -7.04 7.82
N CYS A 11 -39.54 -6.63 8.13
CA CYS A 11 -40.73 -7.49 8.04
C CYS A 11 -41.10 -7.89 6.60
N ASP A 12 -40.61 -7.14 5.61
CA ASP A 12 -40.91 -7.39 4.20
C ASP A 12 -39.83 -8.26 3.52
N ILE A 13 -38.78 -8.58 4.26
CA ILE A 13 -37.65 -9.34 3.73
C ILE A 13 -37.89 -10.84 3.93
N GLN A 14 -38.00 -11.55 2.82
CA GLN A 14 -38.10 -13.03 2.79
C GLN A 14 -36.73 -13.66 2.48
N ARG A 15 -36.67 -14.98 2.31
CA ARG A 15 -35.45 -15.77 2.20
C ARG A 15 -34.68 -15.62 0.88
N GLU A 16 -34.85 -14.56 0.13
CA GLU A 16 -34.22 -14.36 -1.17
C GLU A 16 -33.46 -13.04 -1.23
N TRP A 17 -32.49 -12.95 -2.11
CA TRP A 17 -31.85 -11.70 -2.45
C TRP A 17 -32.80 -10.87 -3.29
N VAL A 18 -33.06 -9.65 -2.86
CA VAL A 18 -33.86 -8.69 -3.61
C VAL A 18 -32.92 -7.65 -4.23
N GLN A 19 -33.05 -7.44 -5.52
CA GLN A 19 -32.30 -6.40 -6.24
C GLN A 19 -33.25 -5.28 -6.62
N TYR A 20 -32.91 -4.08 -6.23
CA TYR A 20 -33.71 -2.88 -6.46
C TYR A 20 -32.86 -1.74 -6.96
N GLY A 21 -33.11 -1.24 -8.16
CA GLY A 21 -32.55 0.03 -8.65
C GLY A 21 -31.06 0.24 -8.44
N GLY A 22 -30.24 -0.81 -8.48
CA GLY A 22 -28.80 -0.73 -8.32
C GLY A 22 -28.26 -1.09 -6.92
N PHE A 23 -29.09 -1.55 -6.02
CA PHE A 23 -28.60 -2.15 -4.77
C PHE A 23 -29.21 -3.53 -4.54
N SER A 24 -28.52 -4.35 -3.79
CA SER A 24 -28.95 -5.70 -3.40
C SER A 24 -29.15 -5.78 -1.90
N VAL A 25 -30.20 -6.42 -1.48
CA VAL A 25 -30.55 -6.60 -0.06
C VAL A 25 -30.74 -8.08 0.24
N ILE A 26 -30.26 -8.53 1.37
CA ILE A 26 -30.55 -9.87 1.87
C ILE A 26 -31.96 -9.90 2.43
N SER A 27 -32.74 -10.90 2.05
CA SER A 27 -34.19 -10.94 2.19
C SER A 27 -34.73 -11.45 3.52
N ASN A 28 -33.93 -11.71 4.54
CA ASN A 28 -34.43 -12.03 5.87
C ASN A 28 -33.57 -11.49 7.01
N ALA A 29 -34.19 -11.29 8.17
CA ALA A 29 -33.56 -10.73 9.35
C ALA A 29 -32.37 -11.55 9.85
N GLU A 30 -32.46 -12.86 9.80
CA GLU A 30 -31.36 -13.75 10.21
C GLU A 30 -30.16 -13.65 9.26
N SER A 31 -30.43 -13.56 7.97
CA SER A 31 -29.38 -13.39 6.96
C SER A 31 -28.69 -12.05 7.10
N LEU A 32 -29.43 -10.97 7.34
CA LEU A 32 -28.84 -9.64 7.61
C LEU A 32 -27.94 -9.66 8.84
N TYR A 33 -28.29 -10.41 9.84
CA TYR A 33 -27.52 -10.49 11.08
C TYR A 33 -26.24 -11.33 10.94
N ARG A 34 -26.26 -12.36 10.11
CA ARG A 34 -25.17 -13.32 9.95
C ARG A 34 -24.29 -13.08 8.74
N HIS A 35 -24.78 -12.37 7.74
CA HIS A 35 -24.06 -12.17 6.49
C HIS A 35 -23.21 -10.91 6.51
N ILE A 36 -22.02 -11.06 5.98
CA ILE A 36 -21.04 -9.99 5.82
C ILE A 36 -21.50 -8.98 4.74
N GLY A 37 -22.41 -9.42 3.85
CA GLY A 37 -22.82 -8.63 2.70
C GLY A 37 -23.66 -7.40 3.01
N GLY A 38 -24.59 -7.48 3.97
CA GLY A 38 -25.45 -6.35 4.31
C GLY A 38 -26.12 -5.69 3.10
N ILE A 39 -26.07 -4.38 3.04
CA ILE A 39 -26.60 -3.59 1.94
C ILE A 39 -25.46 -2.99 1.12
N GLN A 40 -25.55 -3.11 -0.20
CA GLN A 40 -24.68 -2.42 -1.13
C GLN A 40 -25.49 -1.36 -1.90
N VAL A 41 -25.03 -0.11 -1.87
CA VAL A 41 -25.67 1.03 -2.53
C VAL A 41 -24.77 1.50 -3.67
N ASN A 42 -25.27 1.44 -4.89
CA ASN A 42 -24.54 1.75 -6.11
C ASN A 42 -25.31 2.70 -7.01
N GLN A 43 -24.61 3.35 -7.94
CA GLN A 43 -25.17 4.10 -9.06
C GLN A 43 -26.16 5.23 -8.64
N GLY A 44 -25.86 5.97 -7.59
CA GLY A 44 -26.67 7.09 -7.13
C GLY A 44 -27.97 6.69 -6.43
N ALA A 45 -28.15 5.42 -6.09
CA ALA A 45 -29.32 5.00 -5.33
C ALA A 45 -29.29 5.55 -3.89
N ARG A 46 -30.47 5.78 -3.33
CA ARG A 46 -30.65 6.15 -1.93
C ARG A 46 -31.35 5.03 -1.17
N VAL A 47 -30.81 4.68 -0.02
CA VAL A 47 -31.41 3.72 0.90
C VAL A 47 -31.62 4.36 2.26
N ASP A 48 -32.87 4.40 2.73
CA ASP A 48 -33.22 4.79 4.08
C ASP A 48 -33.36 3.51 4.92
N TYR A 49 -32.63 3.44 6.01
CA TYR A 49 -32.55 2.27 6.86
C TYR A 49 -33.16 2.56 8.21
N SER A 50 -34.25 1.87 8.53
CA SER A 50 -34.90 2.02 9.82
C SER A 50 -34.98 0.67 10.55
N GLY A 51 -34.39 0.59 11.72
CA GLY A 51 -34.77 -0.40 12.72
C GLY A 51 -33.83 -1.52 13.09
N PHE A 52 -32.80 -1.95 12.36
CA PHE A 52 -31.92 -3.05 12.77
C PHE A 52 -30.46 -2.82 12.47
N GLY A 53 -29.57 -3.46 13.26
CA GLY A 53 -28.15 -3.43 13.03
C GLY A 53 -27.79 -4.13 11.70
N ILE A 54 -27.15 -3.42 10.80
CA ILE A 54 -26.56 -3.99 9.59
C ILE A 54 -25.17 -4.53 9.93
N GLY A 55 -24.87 -5.73 9.49
CA GLY A 55 -23.55 -6.34 9.65
C GLY A 55 -22.47 -5.58 8.88
N SER A 56 -22.79 -5.14 7.66
CA SER A 56 -21.94 -4.29 6.81
C SER A 56 -22.80 -3.58 5.77
N TYR A 57 -22.28 -2.49 5.21
CA TYR A 57 -22.84 -1.83 4.03
C TYR A 57 -21.72 -1.33 3.14
N GLY A 58 -22.00 -1.21 1.85
CA GLY A 58 -21.09 -0.63 0.86
C GLY A 58 -21.72 0.59 0.21
N ASN A 59 -20.90 1.59 -0.09
CA ASN A 59 -21.29 2.78 -0.81
C ASN A 59 -20.20 3.14 -1.83
N ASP A 60 -20.57 3.33 -3.07
CA ASP A 60 -19.68 3.70 -4.17
C ASP A 60 -19.24 5.19 -4.16
N GLY A 61 -19.59 5.93 -3.11
CA GLY A 61 -19.28 7.34 -2.99
C GLY A 61 -20.22 8.29 -3.76
N CYS A 62 -21.01 7.75 -4.69
CA CYS A 62 -21.99 8.50 -5.49
C CYS A 62 -23.41 8.32 -4.99
N SER A 63 -23.64 7.40 -4.09
CA SER A 63 -24.94 7.02 -3.56
C SER A 63 -25.17 7.62 -2.17
N VAL A 64 -26.42 7.75 -1.78
CA VAL A 64 -26.80 8.22 -0.44
C VAL A 64 -27.31 7.05 0.38
N LEU A 65 -26.66 6.77 1.49
CA LEU A 65 -27.10 5.82 2.49
C LEU A 65 -27.48 6.58 3.77
N THR A 66 -28.75 6.50 4.16
CA THR A 66 -29.26 7.11 5.38
C THR A 66 -29.56 6.02 6.42
N ILE A 67 -28.99 6.15 7.60
CA ILE A 67 -29.12 5.18 8.70
C ILE A 67 -29.75 5.88 9.91
N ASP A 68 -31.00 6.36 9.75
CA ASP A 68 -31.62 7.26 10.72
C ASP A 68 -32.18 6.60 11.98
N ALA A 69 -32.41 5.31 11.98
CA ALA A 69 -33.08 4.64 13.11
C ALA A 69 -32.28 3.52 13.77
N ILE A 70 -30.97 3.50 13.55
CA ILE A 70 -30.11 2.55 14.29
C ILE A 70 -29.94 3.09 15.72
N PRO A 71 -30.21 2.26 16.75
CA PRO A 71 -29.93 2.65 18.13
C PRO A 71 -28.50 3.16 18.28
N ASP A 72 -28.29 4.21 19.07
CA ASP A 72 -26.99 4.86 19.24
C ASP A 72 -25.84 3.92 19.57
N LYS A 73 -26.13 2.82 20.26
CA LYS A 73 -25.16 1.75 20.52
C LYS A 73 -24.64 1.08 19.26
N LEU A 74 -25.47 0.88 18.23
CA LEU A 74 -25.10 0.25 16.96
C LEU A 74 -24.56 1.28 15.98
N ARG A 75 -25.06 2.52 16.04
CA ARG A 75 -24.59 3.65 15.23
C ARG A 75 -23.12 3.95 15.52
N LYS A 76 -22.72 3.98 16.79
CA LYS A 76 -21.34 4.23 17.21
C LYS A 76 -20.34 3.15 16.74
N THR A 77 -20.79 1.96 16.46
CA THR A 77 -19.89 0.88 16.00
C THR A 77 -19.80 0.75 14.49
N LYS A 78 -20.64 1.43 13.71
CA LYS A 78 -20.83 1.13 12.29
C LYS A 78 -20.90 2.33 11.37
N ASN A 79 -20.83 3.55 11.86
CA ASN A 79 -20.88 4.72 11.02
C ASN A 79 -19.51 5.00 10.39
N ILE A 80 -19.23 4.31 9.28
CA ILE A 80 -17.97 4.44 8.54
C ILE A 80 -17.82 5.86 7.97
N ALA A 81 -18.91 6.52 7.62
CA ALA A 81 -18.90 7.89 7.09
C ALA A 81 -18.63 8.95 8.17
N GLU A 82 -19.10 8.72 9.41
CA GLU A 82 -18.84 9.60 10.55
C GLU A 82 -17.59 9.21 11.34
N ASP A 83 -17.24 7.91 11.36
CA ASP A 83 -16.03 7.37 11.97
C ASP A 83 -14.85 7.29 10.98
N SER A 84 -14.78 8.16 9.98
CA SER A 84 -13.51 8.36 9.29
C SER A 84 -12.55 9.01 10.30
N VAL A 85 -12.07 8.19 11.25
CA VAL A 85 -11.08 8.60 12.23
C VAL A 85 -9.92 9.18 11.44
N GLU A 86 -9.62 10.45 11.67
CA GLU A 86 -8.54 11.15 10.97
C GLU A 86 -7.25 10.31 10.99
N THR A 87 -6.95 9.76 12.15
CA THR A 87 -5.79 8.86 12.31
C THR A 87 -6.17 7.70 13.21
N LYS A 88 -5.98 6.48 12.74
CA LYS A 88 -6.10 5.27 13.57
C LYS A 88 -4.75 4.65 13.81
N THR A 89 -4.40 4.52 15.07
CA THR A 89 -3.14 3.90 15.52
C THR A 89 -3.43 2.51 16.06
N VAL A 90 -2.65 1.51 15.64
CA VAL A 90 -2.72 0.14 16.15
C VAL A 90 -1.32 -0.41 16.44
N TYR A 91 -1.24 -1.30 17.43
CA TYR A 91 -0.04 -2.00 17.84
C TYR A 91 -0.16 -3.49 17.49
N VAL A 92 0.91 -4.06 16.99
CA VAL A 92 0.99 -5.47 16.58
C VAL A 92 2.20 -6.12 17.23
N ASN A 93 2.03 -7.31 17.76
CA ASN A 93 3.10 -8.08 18.37
C ASN A 93 2.93 -9.56 18.01
N ALA A 94 3.83 -10.06 17.16
CA ALA A 94 3.78 -11.45 16.67
C ALA A 94 4.01 -12.51 17.76
N ALA A 95 4.65 -12.13 18.89
CA ALA A 95 4.94 -13.06 19.97
C ALA A 95 3.86 -13.12 21.04
N THR A 96 3.29 -11.97 21.44
CA THR A 96 2.37 -11.86 22.59
C THR A 96 1.03 -11.21 22.24
N GLY A 97 0.83 -10.83 21.00
CA GLY A 97 -0.42 -10.24 20.51
C GLY A 97 -1.57 -11.22 20.44
N SER A 98 -2.77 -10.70 20.21
CA SER A 98 -3.97 -11.50 19.96
C SER A 98 -4.92 -10.73 19.05
N ASP A 99 -5.41 -11.36 18.00
CA ASP A 99 -6.36 -10.74 17.06
C ASP A 99 -7.77 -10.59 17.63
N ALA A 100 -8.01 -11.08 18.85
CA ALA A 100 -9.20 -10.82 19.64
C ALA A 100 -9.13 -9.46 20.39
N ARG A 101 -7.96 -8.81 20.44
CA ARG A 101 -7.77 -7.52 21.10
C ARG A 101 -8.08 -6.35 20.15
N ASP A 102 -8.10 -5.14 20.68
CA ASP A 102 -8.42 -3.92 19.94
C ASP A 102 -7.20 -3.20 19.31
N GLY A 103 -5.99 -3.63 19.65
CA GLY A 103 -4.75 -3.04 19.15
C GLY A 103 -4.46 -1.61 19.62
N THR A 104 -5.19 -1.06 20.58
CA THR A 104 -5.09 0.37 20.98
C THR A 104 -3.85 0.71 21.82
N SER A 105 -3.13 -0.29 22.29
CA SER A 105 -1.89 -0.14 23.05
C SER A 105 -0.97 -1.36 22.88
N GLN A 106 0.29 -1.23 23.29
CA GLN A 106 1.25 -2.34 23.27
C GLN A 106 0.77 -3.55 24.10
N THR A 107 0.10 -3.33 25.23
CA THR A 107 -0.45 -4.41 26.08
C THR A 107 -1.69 -5.06 25.48
N LYS A 108 -2.36 -4.37 24.58
CA LYS A 108 -3.52 -4.86 23.83
C LYS A 108 -3.20 -5.10 22.36
N ALA A 109 -1.95 -5.37 22.04
CA ALA A 109 -1.50 -5.54 20.68
C ALA A 109 -2.24 -6.67 19.93
N LEU A 110 -2.48 -6.46 18.65
CA LEU A 110 -2.93 -7.48 17.71
C LEU A 110 -1.81 -8.49 17.47
N LEU A 111 -2.15 -9.66 16.95
CA LEU A 111 -1.17 -10.69 16.60
C LEU A 111 -0.63 -10.51 15.17
N THR A 112 -1.51 -10.18 14.22
CA THR A 112 -1.21 -10.25 12.79
C THR A 112 -1.28 -8.89 12.09
N MET A 113 -0.47 -8.74 11.04
CA MET A 113 -0.56 -7.61 10.11
C MET A 113 -1.93 -7.56 9.43
N SER A 114 -2.47 -8.71 9.05
CA SER A 114 -3.81 -8.81 8.44
C SER A 114 -4.88 -8.14 9.30
N ARG A 115 -4.88 -8.42 10.60
CA ARG A 115 -5.83 -7.81 11.52
C ARG A 115 -5.62 -6.32 11.69
N ALA A 116 -4.37 -5.87 11.74
CA ALA A 116 -4.05 -4.44 11.81
C ALA A 116 -4.55 -3.68 10.57
N LEU A 117 -4.34 -4.22 9.38
CA LEU A 117 -4.83 -3.65 8.13
C LEU A 117 -6.36 -3.60 8.08
N GLN A 118 -7.04 -4.64 8.56
CA GLN A 118 -8.49 -4.67 8.68
C GLN A 118 -9.01 -3.61 9.66
N PHE A 119 -8.36 -3.44 10.82
CA PHE A 119 -8.74 -2.44 11.80
C PHE A 119 -8.56 -0.99 11.32
N THR A 120 -7.65 -0.77 10.40
CA THR A 120 -7.29 0.57 9.91
C THR A 120 -7.85 0.86 8.51
N GLN A 121 -8.62 -0.04 7.92
CA GLN A 121 -9.03 0.02 6.50
C GLN A 121 -9.81 1.29 6.13
N TYR A 122 -10.55 1.88 7.07
CA TYR A 122 -11.38 3.07 6.85
C TYR A 122 -10.79 4.35 7.44
N ALA A 123 -9.61 4.29 8.04
CA ALA A 123 -8.95 5.48 8.53
C ALA A 123 -8.36 6.29 7.37
N LYS A 124 -8.46 7.61 7.42
CA LYS A 124 -7.78 8.49 6.47
C LYS A 124 -6.26 8.28 6.56
N LYS A 125 -5.77 8.09 7.77
CA LYS A 125 -4.36 7.77 8.06
C LYS A 125 -4.27 6.58 9.01
N ALA A 126 -3.66 5.51 8.55
CA ALA A 126 -3.35 4.34 9.36
C ALA A 126 -1.93 4.44 9.91
N VAL A 127 -1.76 4.24 11.21
CA VAL A 127 -0.45 4.15 11.86
C VAL A 127 -0.34 2.79 12.55
N ILE A 128 0.63 1.99 12.13
CA ILE A 128 0.82 0.62 12.60
C ILE A 128 2.20 0.51 13.24
N TYR A 129 2.24 0.19 14.52
CA TYR A 129 3.47 -0.09 15.25
C TYR A 129 3.68 -1.60 15.38
N LEU A 130 4.82 -2.08 14.91
CA LEU A 130 5.22 -3.48 14.96
C LEU A 130 6.29 -3.67 16.04
N ALA A 131 6.03 -4.54 17.00
CA ALA A 131 7.08 -5.04 17.89
C ALA A 131 8.07 -5.91 17.11
N ALA A 132 9.18 -6.29 17.74
CA ALA A 132 10.11 -7.26 17.16
C ALA A 132 9.36 -8.55 16.76
N GLY A 133 9.62 -9.07 15.55
CA GLY A 133 8.96 -10.24 15.00
C GLY A 133 8.89 -10.24 13.49
N THR A 134 8.25 -11.29 12.94
CA THR A 134 8.06 -11.46 11.49
C THR A 134 6.57 -11.36 11.16
N TYR A 135 6.25 -10.56 10.17
CA TYR A 135 4.90 -10.17 9.79
C TYR A 135 4.67 -10.42 8.29
N PRO A 136 4.08 -11.56 7.92
CA PRO A 136 3.72 -11.79 6.53
C PRO A 136 2.57 -10.87 6.10
N ILE A 137 2.68 -10.33 4.89
CA ILE A 137 1.60 -9.58 4.25
C ILE A 137 0.57 -10.58 3.70
N PRO A 138 -0.74 -10.38 3.93
CA PRO A 138 -1.78 -11.17 3.29
C PRO A 138 -1.62 -11.14 1.76
N ASP A 139 -1.85 -12.28 1.11
CA ASP A 139 -1.78 -12.42 -0.35
C ASP A 139 -0.43 -11.99 -0.96
N LYS A 140 0.64 -12.00 -0.18
CA LYS A 140 2.02 -11.66 -0.58
C LYS A 140 2.23 -10.20 -1.03
N THR A 141 1.17 -9.45 -1.28
CA THR A 141 1.26 -8.07 -1.79
C THR A 141 0.21 -7.19 -1.14
N LEU A 142 0.64 -6.08 -0.54
CA LEU A 142 -0.24 -5.05 -0.02
C LEU A 142 -0.35 -3.90 -1.03
N THR A 143 -1.51 -3.78 -1.66
CA THR A 143 -1.83 -2.64 -2.52
C THR A 143 -2.56 -1.56 -1.73
N LEU A 144 -2.01 -0.35 -1.75
CA LEU A 144 -2.55 0.84 -1.09
C LEU A 144 -3.06 1.80 -2.16
N LEU A 145 -4.37 1.80 -2.38
CA LEU A 145 -5.03 2.69 -3.32
C LEU A 145 -5.63 3.88 -2.56
N GLY A 146 -5.10 5.09 -2.78
CA GLY A 146 -5.60 6.31 -2.17
C GLY A 146 -5.47 6.40 -0.63
N ARG A 147 -4.62 5.60 -0.01
CA ARG A 147 -4.50 5.49 1.46
C ARG A 147 -3.21 6.10 1.99
N ASP A 148 -3.26 6.72 3.17
CA ASP A 148 -2.08 7.07 3.99
C ASP A 148 -1.83 5.97 5.02
N VAL A 149 -0.78 5.16 4.81
CA VAL A 149 -0.40 4.07 5.71
C VAL A 149 1.04 4.26 6.17
N ARG A 150 1.24 4.19 7.46
CA ARG A 150 2.55 4.34 8.10
C ARG A 150 2.84 3.16 9.00
N ILE A 151 3.94 2.48 8.75
CA ILE A 151 4.35 1.28 9.48
C ILE A 151 5.70 1.56 10.13
N TYR A 152 5.76 1.43 11.43
CA TYR A 152 6.93 1.66 12.24
C TYR A 152 7.31 0.38 12.98
N GLY A 153 8.49 -0.15 12.72
CA GLY A 153 9.06 -1.26 13.48
C GLY A 153 9.78 -0.79 14.74
N ASP A 154 10.13 -1.73 15.57
CA ASP A 154 10.99 -1.50 16.73
C ASP A 154 12.42 -1.21 16.27
N ALA A 155 12.98 -2.12 15.46
CA ALA A 155 14.25 -1.94 14.75
C ALA A 155 14.29 -2.79 13.48
N ALA A 156 14.98 -2.33 12.43
CA ALA A 156 15.10 -3.09 11.17
C ALA A 156 15.72 -4.48 11.38
N ALA A 157 16.65 -4.60 12.32
CA ALA A 157 17.31 -5.88 12.63
C ALA A 157 16.37 -6.93 13.27
N THR A 158 15.28 -6.51 13.87
CA THR A 158 14.38 -7.38 14.65
C THR A 158 12.94 -7.41 14.17
N THR A 159 12.57 -6.51 13.25
CA THR A 159 11.20 -6.41 12.74
C THR A 159 11.19 -6.61 11.24
N THR A 160 10.68 -7.75 10.81
CA THR A 160 10.64 -8.14 9.38
C THR A 160 9.21 -8.17 8.86
N ILE A 161 8.99 -7.53 7.73
CA ILE A 161 7.75 -7.65 6.96
C ILE A 161 8.05 -8.49 5.73
N GLN A 162 7.33 -9.59 5.56
CA GLN A 162 7.49 -10.47 4.41
C GLN A 162 6.40 -10.18 3.37
N GLY A 163 6.83 -9.80 2.17
CA GLY A 163 5.93 -9.50 1.07
C GLY A 163 6.28 -8.23 0.29
N ASN A 164 5.34 -7.81 -0.55
CA ASN A 164 5.48 -6.68 -1.45
C ASN A 164 4.54 -5.53 -1.08
N PHE A 165 4.91 -4.32 -1.49
CA PHE A 165 4.07 -3.13 -1.35
C PHE A 165 3.85 -2.47 -2.71
N VAL A 166 2.61 -2.07 -2.98
CA VAL A 166 2.24 -1.24 -4.12
C VAL A 166 1.48 -0.02 -3.60
N CYS A 167 2.01 1.17 -3.83
CA CYS A 167 1.41 2.45 -3.42
C CYS A 167 0.91 3.19 -4.67
N GLU A 168 -0.41 3.32 -4.80
CA GLU A 168 -1.11 3.98 -5.89
C GLU A 168 -1.92 5.15 -5.37
N ASN A 169 -1.68 6.35 -5.89
CA ASN A 169 -2.41 7.55 -5.49
C ASN A 169 -2.54 7.72 -3.96
N GLY A 170 -1.54 7.25 -3.22
CA GLY A 170 -1.54 7.18 -1.76
C GLY A 170 -0.20 7.56 -1.16
N PHE A 171 -0.08 7.35 0.14
CA PHE A 171 1.15 7.57 0.89
C PHE A 171 1.50 6.33 1.72
N LEU A 172 2.72 5.82 1.56
CA LEU A 172 3.30 4.77 2.37
C LEU A 172 4.55 5.26 3.08
N HIS A 173 4.62 5.09 4.39
CA HIS A 173 5.84 5.29 5.16
C HIS A 173 6.24 4.00 5.88
N LEU A 174 7.42 3.50 5.57
CA LEU A 174 8.06 2.37 6.24
C LEU A 174 9.25 2.88 7.03
N SER A 175 9.33 2.54 8.29
CA SER A 175 10.46 2.96 9.15
C SER A 175 10.86 1.86 10.13
N LYS A 176 12.17 1.65 10.28
CA LYS A 176 12.77 0.69 11.20
C LYS A 176 12.29 -0.75 10.99
N VAL A 177 12.12 -1.16 9.74
CA VAL A 177 11.72 -2.52 9.36
C VAL A 177 12.64 -3.09 8.30
N THR A 178 12.78 -4.40 8.29
CA THR A 178 13.27 -5.14 7.12
C THR A 178 12.07 -5.52 6.25
N ILE A 179 12.11 -5.15 4.98
CA ILE A 179 11.18 -5.65 3.96
C ILE A 179 11.86 -6.82 3.29
N ASP A 180 11.31 -8.01 3.45
CA ASP A 180 11.88 -9.24 2.92
C ASP A 180 11.00 -9.79 1.79
N ASN A 181 11.58 -9.77 0.58
CA ASN A 181 10.96 -10.28 -0.64
C ASN A 181 11.78 -11.47 -1.19
N THR A 182 12.46 -12.22 -0.36
CA THR A 182 13.36 -13.30 -0.82
C THR A 182 12.69 -14.65 -0.92
N ASP A 183 11.61 -14.87 -0.17
CA ASP A 183 10.88 -16.13 -0.11
C ASP A 183 9.61 -16.07 -0.98
N SER A 184 9.52 -16.98 -1.97
CA SER A 184 8.37 -17.07 -2.87
C SER A 184 7.08 -17.55 -2.18
N GLU A 185 7.17 -18.15 -0.99
CA GLU A 185 5.99 -18.56 -0.22
C GLU A 185 5.29 -17.36 0.44
N THR A 186 6.06 -16.33 0.83
CA THR A 186 5.57 -15.15 1.54
C THR A 186 5.57 -13.87 0.73
N ALA A 187 6.23 -13.84 -0.43
CA ALA A 187 6.36 -12.67 -1.28
C ALA A 187 6.24 -13.02 -2.78
N ASN A 188 5.93 -12.02 -3.60
CA ASN A 188 6.00 -12.14 -5.05
C ASN A 188 7.39 -11.75 -5.55
N THR A 189 8.28 -12.71 -5.63
CA THR A 189 9.69 -12.51 -6.02
C THR A 189 9.89 -12.17 -7.51
N SER A 190 8.87 -12.30 -8.35
CA SER A 190 8.92 -11.92 -9.76
C SER A 190 8.67 -10.44 -10.01
N THR A 191 8.19 -9.70 -9.01
CA THR A 191 7.88 -8.27 -9.10
C THR A 191 8.81 -7.45 -8.20
N THR A 192 8.78 -6.13 -8.36
CA THR A 192 9.49 -5.20 -7.47
C THR A 192 8.97 -5.29 -6.03
N ALA A 193 9.86 -5.24 -5.04
CA ALA A 193 9.46 -5.41 -3.65
C ALA A 193 8.62 -4.24 -3.13
N ILE A 194 8.96 -2.99 -3.51
CA ILE A 194 8.19 -1.79 -3.16
C ILE A 194 7.98 -0.95 -4.42
N ILE A 195 6.73 -0.68 -4.78
CA ILE A 195 6.36 0.10 -5.97
C ILE A 195 5.60 1.36 -5.55
N ALA A 196 6.01 2.51 -6.09
CA ALA A 196 5.21 3.74 -6.14
C ALA A 196 4.78 3.98 -7.58
N GLN A 197 3.48 4.00 -7.85
CA GLN A 197 2.93 4.25 -9.19
C GLN A 197 1.64 5.08 -9.12
N TYR A 198 1.24 5.68 -10.24
CA TYR A 198 0.02 6.49 -10.36
C TYR A 198 -0.09 7.57 -9.28
N ASN A 199 0.91 8.48 -9.22
CA ASN A 199 1.01 9.53 -8.19
C ASN A 199 1.19 9.01 -6.75
N GLY A 200 1.63 7.77 -6.56
CA GLY A 200 1.95 7.22 -5.26
C GLY A 200 3.17 7.90 -4.64
N THR A 201 3.18 8.05 -3.33
CA THR A 201 4.33 8.57 -2.58
C THR A 201 4.78 7.57 -1.54
N VAL A 202 6.06 7.20 -1.56
CA VAL A 202 6.64 6.27 -0.60
C VAL A 202 7.81 6.92 0.14
N ARG A 203 7.85 6.73 1.45
CA ARG A 203 9.01 7.02 2.30
C ARG A 203 9.53 5.76 2.94
N ILE A 204 10.85 5.57 2.90
CA ILE A 204 11.55 4.46 3.52
C ILE A 204 12.67 5.07 4.37
N SER A 205 12.66 4.83 5.68
CA SER A 205 13.65 5.40 6.58
C SER A 205 14.16 4.36 7.60
N ASP A 206 15.46 4.30 7.79
CA ASP A 206 16.10 3.37 8.74
C ASP A 206 15.71 1.90 8.50
N CYS A 207 15.58 1.51 7.23
CA CYS A 207 15.08 0.21 6.82
C CYS A 207 16.16 -0.65 6.16
N VAL A 208 15.84 -1.92 6.01
CA VAL A 208 16.54 -2.85 5.12
C VAL A 208 15.54 -3.33 4.06
N VAL A 209 15.89 -3.22 2.78
CA VAL A 209 15.12 -3.82 1.69
C VAL A 209 15.92 -5.00 1.15
N ASN A 210 15.52 -6.20 1.55
CA ASN A 210 16.13 -7.46 1.14
C ASN A 210 15.27 -8.08 0.03
N ALA A 211 15.74 -7.99 -1.21
CA ALA A 211 14.92 -8.33 -2.35
C ALA A 211 15.64 -9.28 -3.33
N ASN A 212 14.95 -10.36 -3.70
CA ASN A 212 15.33 -11.23 -4.81
C ASN A 212 14.49 -10.97 -6.07
N SER A 213 13.79 -9.85 -6.09
CA SER A 213 12.89 -9.46 -7.15
C SER A 213 13.60 -8.74 -8.30
N LYS A 214 12.82 -8.35 -9.31
CA LYS A 214 13.33 -7.57 -10.44
C LYS A 214 14.02 -6.28 -9.97
N ASN A 215 13.40 -5.55 -9.04
CA ASN A 215 14.00 -4.37 -8.41
C ASN A 215 13.66 -4.36 -6.92
N ALA A 216 14.52 -3.80 -6.09
CA ALA A 216 14.15 -3.61 -4.67
C ALA A 216 13.08 -2.52 -4.55
N VAL A 217 13.25 -1.40 -5.25
CA VAL A 217 12.29 -0.29 -5.27
C VAL A 217 12.02 0.15 -6.72
N GLY A 218 10.76 0.40 -7.05
CA GLY A 218 10.31 0.91 -8.35
C GLY A 218 9.47 2.17 -8.22
N VAL A 219 9.66 3.11 -9.15
CA VAL A 219 8.90 4.36 -9.22
C VAL A 219 8.47 4.60 -10.65
N SER A 220 7.19 4.86 -10.88
CA SER A 220 6.64 5.18 -12.19
C SER A 220 5.48 6.17 -12.11
N ASP A 221 5.02 6.63 -13.27
CA ASP A 221 3.75 7.35 -13.42
C ASP A 221 3.60 8.55 -12.47
N MET A 222 4.56 9.48 -12.54
CA MET A 222 4.61 10.73 -11.75
C MET A 222 4.68 10.51 -10.23
N SER A 223 5.13 9.34 -9.80
CA SER A 223 5.22 8.99 -8.39
C SER A 223 6.54 9.42 -7.78
N ASN A 224 6.60 9.39 -6.44
CA ASN A 224 7.76 9.84 -5.70
C ASN A 224 8.21 8.81 -4.67
N ILE A 225 9.52 8.65 -4.52
CA ILE A 225 10.08 7.89 -3.41
C ILE A 225 11.21 8.66 -2.72
N CYS A 226 11.28 8.51 -1.41
CA CYS A 226 12.39 9.02 -0.61
C CYS A 226 12.92 7.90 0.28
N CYS A 227 14.16 7.49 0.05
CA CYS A 227 14.87 6.53 0.88
C CYS A 227 15.94 7.24 1.69
N SER A 228 15.94 7.06 2.99
CA SER A 228 16.94 7.61 3.90
C SER A 228 17.46 6.55 4.87
N SER A 229 18.76 6.54 5.13
CA SER A 229 19.40 5.58 6.06
C SER A 229 18.94 4.13 5.80
N THR A 230 18.84 3.75 4.53
CA THR A 230 18.27 2.46 4.10
C THR A 230 19.33 1.62 3.42
N GLU A 231 19.39 0.34 3.79
CA GLU A 231 20.22 -0.67 3.14
C GLU A 231 19.43 -1.40 2.07
N PHE A 232 19.92 -1.42 0.84
CA PHE A 232 19.40 -2.28 -0.24
C PHE A 232 20.30 -3.49 -0.40
N LYS A 233 19.75 -4.69 -0.29
CA LYS A 233 20.50 -5.93 -0.42
C LYS A 233 19.70 -7.04 -1.11
N GLY A 234 20.35 -8.18 -1.33
CA GLY A 234 19.79 -9.32 -2.04
C GLY A 234 20.17 -9.34 -3.52
N ASN A 235 19.46 -10.14 -4.32
CA ASN A 235 19.77 -10.36 -5.72
C ASN A 235 18.89 -9.54 -6.68
N ALA A 236 18.31 -8.43 -6.21
CA ALA A 236 17.54 -7.53 -7.08
C ALA A 236 18.41 -6.98 -8.22
N GLN A 237 17.82 -6.83 -9.40
CA GLN A 237 18.53 -6.28 -10.55
C GLN A 237 18.96 -4.84 -10.31
N TYR A 238 18.07 -4.01 -9.74
CA TYR A 238 18.35 -2.63 -9.32
C TYR A 238 17.92 -2.38 -7.88
N ALA A 239 18.70 -1.60 -7.15
CA ALA A 239 18.27 -1.06 -5.86
C ALA A 239 17.07 -0.12 -6.06
N VAL A 240 17.19 0.82 -7.03
CA VAL A 240 16.12 1.76 -7.35
C VAL A 240 15.96 1.86 -8.88
N TYR A 241 14.75 1.62 -9.36
CA TYR A 241 14.37 1.68 -10.77
C TYR A 241 13.28 2.74 -10.95
N VAL A 242 13.60 3.79 -11.72
CA VAL A 242 12.70 4.93 -11.91
C VAL A 242 12.40 5.14 -13.40
N THR A 243 11.13 5.31 -13.72
CA THR A 243 10.64 5.52 -15.09
C THR A 243 9.36 6.37 -15.07
N GLY A 244 8.80 6.70 -16.25
CA GLY A 244 7.48 7.33 -16.34
C GLY A 244 7.33 8.64 -15.57
N GLN A 245 8.33 9.55 -15.65
CA GLN A 245 8.34 10.83 -14.94
C GLN A 245 8.37 10.69 -13.39
N GLY A 246 8.83 9.53 -12.90
CA GLY A 246 9.02 9.31 -11.47
C GLY A 246 10.20 10.11 -10.89
N ASP A 247 10.18 10.34 -9.60
CA ASP A 247 11.26 11.01 -8.84
C ASP A 247 11.70 10.14 -7.66
N ALA A 248 13.00 9.87 -7.54
CA ALA A 248 13.57 9.16 -6.41
C ALA A 248 14.67 9.99 -5.73
N LYS A 249 14.61 10.02 -4.39
CA LYS A 249 15.65 10.60 -3.54
C LYS A 249 16.27 9.51 -2.69
N ILE A 250 17.59 9.40 -2.75
CA ILE A 250 18.40 8.43 -2.02
C ILE A 250 19.37 9.21 -1.14
N TYR A 251 19.20 9.12 0.18
CA TYR A 251 19.97 9.89 1.14
C TYR A 251 20.57 8.99 2.22
N SER A 252 21.88 9.03 2.42
CA SER A 252 22.60 8.23 3.42
C SER A 252 22.27 6.72 3.35
N CYS A 253 22.13 6.19 2.13
CA CYS A 253 21.79 4.79 1.91
C CYS A 253 23.02 3.96 1.52
N THR A 254 22.92 2.65 1.69
CA THR A 254 23.90 1.66 1.23
C THR A 254 23.25 0.68 0.27
N ASN A 255 24.06 0.10 -0.63
CA ASN A 255 23.56 -0.83 -1.63
C ASN A 255 24.56 -1.97 -1.87
N SER A 256 24.05 -3.18 -1.86
CA SER A 256 24.80 -4.40 -2.26
C SER A 256 24.02 -5.24 -3.28
N THR A 257 23.03 -4.64 -3.97
CA THR A 257 22.31 -5.32 -5.06
C THR A 257 23.18 -5.38 -6.33
N THR A 258 22.72 -6.13 -7.33
CA THR A 258 23.47 -6.38 -8.57
C THR A 258 23.79 -5.07 -9.32
N LYS A 259 22.81 -4.16 -9.44
CA LYS A 259 22.96 -2.84 -10.05
C LYS A 259 22.39 -1.78 -9.12
N GLY A 260 22.96 -0.58 -9.14
CA GLY A 260 22.54 0.49 -8.24
C GLY A 260 21.21 1.11 -8.67
N VAL A 261 21.25 2.02 -9.63
CA VAL A 261 20.11 2.86 -10.00
C VAL A 261 19.88 2.85 -11.50
N TYR A 262 18.60 2.82 -11.89
CA TYR A 262 18.15 3.10 -13.25
C TYR A 262 17.25 4.33 -13.26
N SER A 263 17.50 5.25 -14.21
CA SER A 263 16.63 6.39 -14.48
C SER A 263 16.32 6.44 -15.98
N GLY A 264 15.05 6.41 -16.34
CA GLY A 264 14.59 6.42 -17.72
C GLY A 264 13.24 7.11 -17.92
N ALA A 265 12.83 7.31 -19.18
CA ALA A 265 11.53 7.89 -19.53
C ALA A 265 11.20 9.20 -18.79
N ASN A 266 12.08 10.19 -18.91
CA ASN A 266 11.96 11.53 -18.31
C ASN A 266 11.88 11.52 -16.77
N SER A 267 12.44 10.52 -16.13
CA SER A 267 12.47 10.40 -14.66
C SER A 267 13.72 11.03 -14.05
N MET A 268 13.74 11.14 -12.73
CA MET A 268 14.83 11.74 -12.00
C MET A 268 15.24 10.91 -10.78
N VAL A 269 16.55 10.77 -10.57
CA VAL A 269 17.10 10.20 -9.34
C VAL A 269 18.12 11.16 -8.75
N ARG A 270 18.01 11.39 -7.45
CA ARG A 270 18.96 12.20 -6.67
C ARG A 270 19.60 11.33 -5.59
N ILE A 271 20.93 11.22 -5.65
CA ILE A 271 21.75 10.48 -4.69
C ILE A 271 22.55 11.51 -3.89
N THR A 272 22.41 11.51 -2.58
CA THR A 272 23.06 12.47 -1.69
C THR A 272 23.55 11.76 -0.43
N GLN A 273 24.75 12.11 0.03
CA GLN A 273 25.39 11.54 1.23
C GLN A 273 25.39 10.00 1.26
N SER A 274 25.33 9.37 0.10
CA SER A 274 25.48 7.94 -0.07
C SER A 274 26.80 7.69 -0.80
N ASP A 275 27.44 6.55 -0.55
CA ASP A 275 28.64 6.19 -1.27
C ASP A 275 28.28 5.94 -2.73
N GLU A 276 28.76 6.82 -3.62
CA GLU A 276 28.48 6.81 -5.05
C GLU A 276 28.94 5.47 -5.68
N SER A 277 30.03 4.90 -5.19
CA SER A 277 30.55 3.63 -5.69
C SER A 277 29.57 2.47 -5.49
N ASN A 278 28.71 2.56 -4.47
CA ASN A 278 27.70 1.56 -4.16
C ASN A 278 26.40 1.75 -4.99
N PHE A 279 26.26 2.86 -5.69
CA PHE A 279 25.10 3.15 -6.54
C PHE A 279 25.49 3.40 -8.00
N PRO A 280 26.08 2.40 -8.69
CA PRO A 280 26.27 2.53 -10.12
C PRO A 280 24.95 2.85 -10.80
N TYR A 281 24.98 3.75 -11.77
CA TYR A 281 23.74 4.25 -12.38
C TYR A 281 23.69 3.99 -13.89
N THR A 282 22.47 3.86 -14.39
CA THR A 282 22.16 3.77 -15.82
C THR A 282 21.10 4.82 -16.15
N ASN A 283 21.39 5.69 -17.13
CA ASN A 283 20.44 6.68 -17.65
C ASN A 283 19.98 6.23 -19.03
N ALA A 284 18.70 6.31 -19.31
CA ALA A 284 18.15 6.01 -20.62
C ALA A 284 16.92 6.89 -20.90
N ASN A 285 16.61 7.12 -22.18
CA ASN A 285 15.35 7.77 -22.58
C ASN A 285 15.07 9.08 -21.81
N ASN A 286 16.03 10.01 -21.77
CA ASN A 286 15.98 11.28 -21.04
C ASN A 286 15.86 11.13 -19.50
N GLY A 287 16.21 9.99 -18.93
CA GLY A 287 16.35 9.86 -17.49
C GLY A 287 17.52 10.68 -16.96
N MET A 288 17.41 11.25 -15.78
CA MET A 288 18.42 12.07 -15.15
C MET A 288 18.87 11.49 -13.82
N VAL A 289 20.16 11.49 -13.56
CA VAL A 289 20.72 11.15 -12.26
C VAL A 289 21.56 12.31 -11.77
N PHE A 290 21.36 12.70 -10.52
CA PHE A 290 22.15 13.71 -9.82
C PHE A 290 22.88 13.07 -8.65
N VAL A 291 24.16 13.31 -8.53
CA VAL A 291 24.97 12.88 -7.39
C VAL A 291 25.49 14.11 -6.68
N ASN A 292 25.15 14.26 -5.41
CA ASN A 292 25.51 15.43 -4.58
C ASN A 292 25.21 16.77 -5.26
N GLY A 293 24.08 16.84 -5.96
CA GLY A 293 23.61 18.03 -6.66
C GLY A 293 24.17 18.24 -8.06
N GLN A 294 25.13 17.43 -8.51
CA GLN A 294 25.69 17.49 -9.86
C GLN A 294 24.98 16.48 -10.75
N GLN A 295 24.49 16.92 -11.92
CA GLN A 295 23.95 15.99 -12.91
C GLN A 295 25.09 15.15 -13.50
N VAL A 296 24.89 13.84 -13.46
CA VAL A 296 25.81 12.89 -14.09
C VAL A 296 25.29 12.48 -15.46
N LEU A 297 26.10 12.71 -16.48
CA LEU A 297 25.75 12.34 -17.84
C LEU A 297 25.96 10.82 -18.04
N PRO A 298 25.17 10.18 -18.93
CA PRO A 298 25.43 8.80 -19.31
C PRO A 298 26.89 8.70 -19.77
N LYS A 299 27.64 7.74 -19.26
CA LYS A 299 28.92 7.40 -19.89
C LYS A 299 28.60 7.10 -21.35
N ALA A 300 29.14 7.89 -22.28
CA ALA A 300 29.04 7.60 -23.70
C ALA A 300 29.57 6.18 -23.88
N THR A 301 28.70 5.26 -24.24
CA THR A 301 29.14 3.96 -24.77
C THR A 301 29.93 4.33 -26.00
N ALA A 302 31.22 4.00 -26.04
CA ALA A 302 32.03 4.21 -27.23
C ALA A 302 31.27 3.56 -28.38
N VAL A 303 30.78 4.36 -29.29
CA VAL A 303 30.24 3.86 -30.55
C VAL A 303 31.50 3.31 -31.26
N THR A 304 31.69 2.01 -31.18
CA THR A 304 32.58 1.33 -32.13
C THR A 304 31.93 1.52 -33.47
N SER A 305 32.43 2.51 -34.19
CA SER A 305 32.12 2.66 -35.60
C SER A 305 32.77 1.49 -36.34
N ASP A 306 32.04 0.42 -36.51
CA ASP A 306 32.30 -0.50 -37.62
C ASP A 306 31.94 0.27 -38.90
N GLN A 307 32.88 1.06 -39.35
CA GLN A 307 32.93 1.49 -40.72
C GLN A 307 33.15 0.23 -41.54
N ALA A 308 32.08 -0.33 -42.05
CA ALA A 308 32.19 -1.24 -43.17
C ALA A 308 32.85 -0.46 -44.31
N THR A 309 34.13 -0.69 -44.51
CA THR A 309 34.80 -0.31 -45.75
C THR A 309 34.20 -1.16 -46.85
N SER A 310 33.28 -0.61 -47.64
CA SER A 310 32.96 -1.09 -48.95
C SER A 310 34.17 -0.90 -49.84
N SER A 311 34.88 -1.96 -50.15
CA SER A 311 35.82 -2.01 -51.26
C SER A 311 35.03 -2.28 -52.52
N ASP A 312 35.23 -1.39 -53.50
CA ASP A 312 34.83 -1.55 -54.89
C ASP A 312 35.35 -2.85 -55.53
#